data_c24761c12e5588b4f1414ee78d312ee0
#
_entry.id   c24761c12e5588b4f1414ee78d312ee0
#
_cell.length_a   1.000
_cell.length_b   1.000
_cell.length_c   1.000
_cell.angle_alpha   90.00
_cell.angle_beta   90.00
_cell.angle_gamma   90.00
#
_symmetry.space_group_name_H-M   'P 1'
#
loop_
_entity.id
_entity.type
_entity.pdbx_description
1 polymer ?
#
loop_
_entity_poly.entity_id
_entity_poly.type
_entity_poly.pdbx_seq_one_letter_code
_entity_poly.pdbx_strand_id
1 'polypeptide(L)'
;MAKNVVITGATSGIGEAIARAYLEQGENVVLTGRRIDRLETLKSEFAETFPNQTVWTFPLDVTDMIMVKTVCSDILETIAQIDILVNNAGLALGLAPYQDYEELDMLTMLDTNVKGLMAVTRCFLPAMVKANQ
;
A
#
# COMPACT_ATOMS: atom_id res chain seq x y z
N MET A 1 -5.94 13.06 -17.52
CA MET A 1 -4.66 12.99 -16.80
C MET A 1 -4.55 11.70 -16.04
N ALA A 2 -3.36 11.18 -15.95
CA ALA A 2 -3.12 9.97 -15.17
C ALA A 2 -3.40 10.20 -13.69
N LYS A 3 -4.04 9.23 -13.07
CA LYS A 3 -4.30 9.23 -11.62
C LYS A 3 -3.11 8.65 -10.88
N ASN A 4 -2.94 9.05 -9.65
CA ASN A 4 -1.92 8.52 -8.75
C ASN A 4 -2.59 7.59 -7.73
N VAL A 5 -2.19 6.33 -7.76
CA VAL A 5 -2.82 5.26 -6.98
C VAL A 5 -1.83 4.74 -5.95
N VAL A 6 -2.16 4.86 -4.67
CA VAL A 6 -1.36 4.28 -3.59
C VAL A 6 -1.88 2.88 -3.29
N ILE A 7 -0.98 1.90 -3.26
CA ILE A 7 -1.33 0.50 -2.98
C ILE A 7 -0.48 0.02 -1.80
N THR A 8 -1.14 -0.36 -0.71
CA THR A 8 -0.45 -0.98 0.42
C THR A 8 -0.34 -2.50 0.20
N GLY A 9 0.69 -3.10 0.76
CA GLY A 9 0.93 -4.53 0.57
C GLY A 9 1.20 -4.91 -0.89
N ALA A 10 1.85 -4.02 -1.63
CA ALA A 10 2.07 -4.18 -3.06
C ALA A 10 3.04 -5.32 -3.42
N THR A 11 3.77 -5.85 -2.44
CA THR A 11 4.69 -6.98 -2.66
C THR A 11 3.99 -8.34 -2.62
N SER A 12 2.72 -8.39 -2.27
CA SER A 12 1.91 -9.61 -2.34
C SER A 12 1.43 -9.86 -3.77
N GLY A 13 1.02 -11.09 -4.07
CA GLY A 13 0.52 -11.43 -5.40
C GLY A 13 -0.69 -10.59 -5.82
N ILE A 14 -1.63 -10.36 -4.91
CA ILE A 14 -2.82 -9.53 -5.18
C ILE A 14 -2.44 -8.08 -5.37
N GLY A 15 -1.60 -7.53 -4.50
CA GLY A 15 -1.14 -6.15 -4.60
C GLY A 15 -0.38 -5.87 -5.88
N GLU A 16 0.50 -6.77 -6.29
CA GLU A 16 1.21 -6.68 -7.55
C GLU A 16 0.25 -6.69 -8.74
N ALA A 17 -0.74 -7.59 -8.73
CA ALA A 17 -1.74 -7.67 -9.79
C ALA A 17 -2.57 -6.39 -9.90
N ILE A 18 -2.95 -5.80 -8.77
CA ILE A 18 -3.68 -4.53 -8.73
C ILE A 18 -2.82 -3.41 -9.35
N ALA A 19 -1.55 -3.34 -8.96
CA ALA A 19 -0.61 -2.34 -9.49
C ALA A 19 -0.49 -2.47 -11.02
N ARG A 20 -0.30 -3.67 -11.51
CA ARG A 20 -0.21 -3.94 -12.95
C ARG A 20 -1.48 -3.51 -13.68
N ALA A 21 -2.65 -3.81 -13.12
CA ALA A 21 -3.92 -3.43 -13.74
C ALA A 21 -4.07 -1.92 -13.88
N TYR A 22 -3.68 -1.14 -12.88
CA TYR A 22 -3.70 0.31 -12.98
C TYR A 22 -2.69 0.85 -13.99
N LEU A 23 -1.49 0.28 -14.01
CA LEU A 23 -0.47 0.68 -14.99
C LEU A 23 -0.93 0.39 -16.42
N GLU A 24 -1.60 -0.72 -16.65
CA GLU A 24 -2.17 -1.05 -17.96
C GLU A 24 -3.23 -0.04 -18.42
N GLN A 25 -3.90 0.60 -17.47
CA GLN A 25 -4.87 1.66 -17.75
C GLN A 25 -4.22 3.04 -17.94
N GLY A 26 -2.91 3.14 -17.85
CA GLY A 26 -2.20 4.41 -17.99
C GLY A 26 -2.06 5.22 -16.71
N GLU A 27 -2.38 4.64 -15.55
CA GLU A 27 -2.28 5.32 -14.27
C GLU A 27 -0.88 5.18 -13.66
N ASN A 28 -0.53 6.06 -12.71
CA ASN A 28 0.71 5.97 -11.94
C ASN A 28 0.45 5.25 -10.62
N VAL A 29 1.45 4.56 -10.10
CA VAL A 29 1.28 3.81 -8.85
C VAL A 29 2.36 4.14 -7.84
N VAL A 30 1.96 4.14 -6.57
CA VAL A 30 2.84 4.23 -5.41
C VAL A 30 2.76 2.89 -4.70
N LEU A 31 3.85 2.14 -4.72
CA LEU A 31 3.91 0.81 -4.12
C LEU A 31 4.48 0.91 -2.72
N THR A 32 3.75 0.40 -1.75
CA THR A 32 4.25 0.30 -0.38
C THR A 32 4.23 -1.16 0.09
N GLY A 33 5.18 -1.52 0.91
CA GLY A 33 5.30 -2.86 1.46
C GLY A 33 6.49 -2.95 2.40
N ARG A 34 6.60 -4.06 3.12
CA ARG A 34 7.67 -4.26 4.09
C ARG A 34 8.98 -4.71 3.44
N ARG A 35 8.93 -5.31 2.26
CA ARG A 35 10.08 -5.94 1.61
C ARG A 35 10.71 -4.99 0.59
N ILE A 36 11.76 -4.30 1.02
CA ILE A 36 12.46 -3.31 0.20
C ILE A 36 13.00 -3.93 -1.09
N ASP A 37 13.60 -5.11 -0.99
CA ASP A 37 14.14 -5.84 -2.15
C ASP A 37 13.06 -6.12 -3.19
N ARG A 38 11.88 -6.54 -2.75
CA ARG A 38 10.76 -6.84 -3.64
C ARG A 38 10.20 -5.56 -4.28
N LEU A 39 10.11 -4.48 -3.52
CA LEU A 39 9.67 -3.18 -4.04
C LEU A 39 10.60 -2.68 -5.16
N GLU A 40 11.91 -2.80 -4.95
CA GLU A 40 12.90 -2.38 -5.94
C GLU A 40 12.83 -3.24 -7.21
N THR A 41 12.64 -4.55 -7.06
CA THR A 41 12.45 -5.46 -8.20
C THR A 41 11.21 -5.08 -8.99
N LEU A 42 10.08 -4.86 -8.34
CA LEU A 42 8.83 -4.46 -8.99
C LEU A 42 8.96 -3.10 -9.69
N LYS A 43 9.62 -2.15 -9.04
CA LYS A 43 9.84 -0.83 -9.65
C LYS A 43 10.62 -0.96 -10.96
N SER A 44 11.68 -1.77 -10.97
CA SER A 44 12.49 -1.99 -12.16
C SER A 44 11.68 -2.68 -13.28
N GLU A 45 10.94 -3.72 -12.94
CA GLU A 45 10.11 -4.46 -13.90
C GLU A 45 9.03 -3.56 -14.50
N PHE A 46 8.35 -2.79 -13.68
CA PHE A 46 7.28 -1.91 -14.13
C PHE A 46 7.81 -0.73 -14.93
N ALA A 47 8.96 -0.18 -14.58
CA ALA A 47 9.59 0.89 -15.35
C ALA A 47 9.93 0.44 -16.77
N GLU A 48 10.35 -0.80 -16.92
CA GLU A 48 10.66 -1.38 -18.21
C GLU A 48 9.40 -1.66 -19.05
N THR A 49 8.37 -2.21 -18.42
CA THR A 49 7.11 -2.57 -19.10
C THR A 49 6.21 -1.35 -19.36
N PHE A 50 6.22 -0.37 -18.47
CA PHE A 50 5.36 0.82 -18.52
C PHE A 50 6.20 2.10 -18.48
N PRO A 51 6.99 2.38 -19.54
CA PRO A 51 7.96 3.49 -19.49
C PRO A 51 7.31 4.88 -19.46
N ASN A 52 6.04 5.00 -19.78
CA ASN A 52 5.34 6.29 -19.80
C ASN A 52 4.65 6.61 -18.45
N GLN A 53 4.59 5.68 -17.53
CA GLN A 53 4.01 5.89 -16.21
C GLN A 53 5.11 6.01 -15.17
N THR A 54 4.76 6.60 -14.04
CA THR A 54 5.67 6.73 -12.89
C THR A 54 5.31 5.69 -11.84
N VAL A 55 6.34 5.04 -11.32
CA VAL A 55 6.23 4.07 -10.22
C VAL A 55 7.11 4.56 -9.08
N TRP A 56 6.49 4.85 -7.93
CA TRP A 56 7.21 5.20 -6.71
C TRP A 56 7.14 4.03 -5.74
N THR A 57 8.15 3.88 -4.92
CA THR A 57 8.19 2.85 -3.89
C THR A 57 8.56 3.46 -2.55
N PHE A 58 7.85 3.03 -1.50
CA PHE A 58 8.12 3.45 -0.13
C PHE A 58 7.99 2.24 0.79
N PRO A 59 9.06 1.87 1.50
CA PRO A 59 8.95 0.82 2.52
C PRO A 59 7.96 1.24 3.59
N LEU A 60 7.05 0.35 3.95
CA LEU A 60 6.03 0.62 4.95
C LEU A 60 5.56 -0.66 5.63
N ASP A 61 5.61 -0.66 6.96
CA ASP A 61 4.93 -1.63 7.79
C ASP A 61 3.70 -0.93 8.37
N VAL A 62 2.51 -1.33 7.94
CA VAL A 62 1.26 -0.68 8.35
C VAL A 62 0.94 -0.87 9.84
N THR A 63 1.62 -1.79 10.53
CA THR A 63 1.46 -1.97 11.97
C THR A 63 2.25 -0.96 12.80
N ASP A 64 3.21 -0.27 12.18
CA ASP A 64 4.02 0.75 12.82
C ASP A 64 3.40 2.13 12.60
N MET A 65 2.70 2.62 13.63
CA MET A 65 1.95 3.87 13.56
C MET A 65 2.83 5.09 13.26
N ILE A 66 4.05 5.12 13.80
CA ILE A 66 4.99 6.22 13.56
C ILE A 66 5.46 6.18 12.11
N MET A 67 5.81 5.00 11.62
CA MET A 67 6.23 4.80 10.24
C MET A 67 5.13 5.19 9.25
N VAL A 68 3.87 4.83 9.55
CA VAL A 68 2.73 5.20 8.71
C VAL A 68 2.64 6.73 8.55
N LYS A 69 2.76 7.47 9.65
CA LYS A 69 2.71 8.94 9.59
C LYS A 69 3.86 9.52 8.78
N THR A 70 5.06 9.02 8.99
CA THR A 70 6.26 9.50 8.30
C THR A 70 6.18 9.21 6.80
N VAL A 71 5.85 7.99 6.44
CA VAL A 71 5.77 7.58 5.02
C VAL A 71 4.63 8.29 4.30
N CYS A 72 3.48 8.44 4.95
CA CYS A 72 2.35 9.18 4.38
C CYS A 72 2.75 10.63 4.09
N SER A 73 3.43 11.27 5.03
CA SER A 73 3.93 12.64 4.84
C SER A 73 4.91 12.71 3.67
N ASP A 74 5.84 11.78 3.57
CA ASP A 74 6.81 11.73 2.48
C ASP A 74 6.11 11.55 1.12
N ILE A 75 5.12 10.69 1.05
CA ILE A 75 4.34 10.47 -0.17
C ILE A 75 3.62 11.75 -0.58
N LEU A 76 2.95 12.40 0.36
CA LEU A 76 2.19 13.63 0.07
C LEU A 76 3.08 14.81 -0.29
N GLU A 77 4.31 14.84 0.18
CA GLU A 77 5.30 15.85 -0.23
C GLU A 77 5.88 15.57 -1.62
N THR A 78 6.04 14.29 -1.96
CA THR A 78 6.62 13.88 -3.25
C THR A 78 5.61 13.93 -4.38
N ILE A 79 4.36 13.59 -4.10
CA ILE A 79 3.31 13.43 -5.09
C ILE A 79 2.19 14.42 -4.78
N ALA A 80 1.91 15.30 -5.74
CA ALA A 80 1.01 16.44 -5.52
C ALA A 80 -0.40 16.04 -5.14
N GLN A 81 -0.90 14.92 -5.69
CA GLN A 81 -2.28 14.49 -5.43
C GLN A 81 -2.37 12.98 -5.48
N ILE A 82 -3.03 12.41 -4.48
CA ILE A 82 -3.38 11.00 -4.44
C ILE A 82 -4.86 10.87 -4.78
N ASP A 83 -5.17 10.14 -5.83
CA ASP A 83 -6.53 10.00 -6.33
C ASP A 83 -7.22 8.76 -5.79
N ILE A 84 -6.48 7.67 -5.61
CA ILE A 84 -7.01 6.39 -5.17
C ILE A 84 -6.08 5.79 -4.12
N LEU A 85 -6.66 5.30 -3.04
CA LEU A 85 -5.95 4.53 -2.01
C LEU A 85 -6.52 3.11 -2.01
N VAL A 86 -5.66 2.13 -2.29
CA VAL A 86 -6.01 0.71 -2.23
C VAL A 86 -5.41 0.11 -0.98
N ASN A 87 -6.24 -0.16 0.01
CA ASN A 87 -5.85 -0.81 1.25
C ASN A 87 -5.80 -2.32 1.04
N ASN A 88 -4.67 -2.81 0.52
CA ASN A 88 -4.46 -4.22 0.23
C ASN A 88 -3.58 -4.91 1.27
N ALA A 89 -2.83 -4.16 2.10
CA ALA A 89 -2.01 -4.76 3.13
C ALA A 89 -2.88 -5.56 4.10
N GLY A 90 -2.56 -6.84 4.23
CA GLY A 90 -3.30 -7.74 5.10
C GLY A 90 -2.59 -9.08 5.15
N LEU A 91 -2.99 -9.89 6.11
CA LEU A 91 -2.44 -11.23 6.23
C LEU A 91 -3.46 -12.14 6.94
N ALA A 92 -3.30 -13.44 6.72
CA ALA A 92 -4.01 -14.49 7.44
C ALA A 92 -2.97 -15.43 8.03
N LEU A 93 -3.08 -15.70 9.31
CA LEU A 93 -2.16 -16.58 10.04
C LEU A 93 -2.95 -17.74 10.63
N GLY A 94 -2.35 -18.94 10.54
CA GLY A 94 -2.96 -20.13 11.08
C GLY A 94 -4.05 -20.71 10.19
N LEU A 95 -4.23 -22.02 10.27
CA LEU A 95 -5.27 -22.74 9.54
C LEU A 95 -6.13 -23.57 10.49
N ALA A 96 -6.05 -23.27 11.79
CA ALA A 96 -6.78 -24.00 12.82
C ALA A 96 -8.23 -23.49 12.92
N PRO A 97 -9.15 -24.26 13.48
CA PRO A 97 -10.46 -23.74 13.90
C PRO A 97 -10.28 -22.56 14.85
N TYR A 98 -11.23 -21.64 14.88
CA TYR A 98 -11.12 -20.41 15.66
C TYR A 98 -10.77 -20.63 17.11
N GLN A 99 -11.36 -21.64 17.75
CA GLN A 99 -11.13 -21.94 19.16
C GLN A 99 -9.69 -22.40 19.45
N ASP A 100 -8.96 -22.81 18.42
CA ASP A 100 -7.57 -23.29 18.55
C ASP A 100 -6.55 -22.27 18.04
N TYR A 101 -6.99 -21.05 17.69
CA TYR A 101 -6.09 -20.01 17.21
C TYR A 101 -5.12 -19.54 18.29
N GLU A 102 -3.88 -19.33 17.90
CA GLU A 102 -2.89 -18.69 18.76
C GLU A 102 -3.28 -17.22 18.98
N GLU A 103 -3.23 -16.79 20.24
CA GLU A 103 -3.54 -15.41 20.60
C GLU A 103 -2.67 -14.41 19.85
N LEU A 104 -1.37 -14.69 19.72
CA LEU A 104 -0.44 -13.81 19.01
C LEU A 104 -0.83 -13.67 17.54
N ASP A 105 -1.28 -14.74 16.89
CA ASP A 105 -1.72 -14.70 15.50
C ASP A 105 -2.97 -13.84 15.34
N MET A 106 -3.92 -13.94 16.26
CA MET A 106 -5.11 -13.10 16.26
C MET A 106 -4.75 -11.63 16.39
N LEU A 107 -3.87 -11.29 17.34
CA LEU A 107 -3.45 -9.91 17.56
C LEU A 107 -2.69 -9.35 16.37
N THR A 108 -1.83 -10.16 15.76
CA THR A 108 -1.08 -9.75 14.57
C THR A 108 -2.01 -9.47 13.38
N MET A 109 -3.03 -10.30 13.19
CA MET A 109 -4.02 -10.08 12.13
C MET A 109 -4.82 -8.79 12.37
N LEU A 110 -5.22 -8.53 13.63
CA LEU A 110 -5.92 -7.29 13.98
C LEU A 110 -5.04 -6.06 13.73
N ASP A 111 -3.77 -6.12 14.11
CA ASP A 111 -2.84 -5.01 13.92
C ASP A 111 -2.64 -4.69 12.44
N THR A 112 -2.54 -5.70 11.59
CA THR A 112 -2.34 -5.49 10.16
C THR A 112 -3.64 -5.17 9.44
N ASN A 113 -4.66 -6.01 9.60
CA ASN A 113 -5.86 -5.97 8.77
C ASN A 113 -6.86 -4.89 9.20
N VAL A 114 -6.86 -4.50 10.47
CA VAL A 114 -7.80 -3.51 11.00
C VAL A 114 -7.08 -2.22 11.39
N LYS A 115 -6.20 -2.29 12.37
CA LYS A 115 -5.51 -1.11 12.89
C LYS A 115 -4.63 -0.46 11.81
N GLY A 116 -3.88 -1.26 11.05
CA GLY A 116 -3.02 -0.76 9.98
C GLY A 116 -3.82 -0.09 8.88
N LEU A 117 -4.92 -0.71 8.45
CA LEU A 117 -5.82 -0.14 7.46
C LEU A 117 -6.39 1.21 7.92
N MET A 118 -6.84 1.29 9.17
CA MET A 118 -7.37 2.53 9.73
C MET A 118 -6.31 3.62 9.81
N ALA A 119 -5.09 3.26 10.22
CA ALA A 119 -3.98 4.20 10.35
C ALA A 119 -3.60 4.82 8.99
N VAL A 120 -3.46 3.99 7.96
CA VAL A 120 -3.13 4.45 6.61
C VAL A 120 -4.24 5.33 6.05
N THR A 121 -5.48 4.88 6.16
CA THR A 121 -6.64 5.64 5.66
C THR A 121 -6.74 7.00 6.33
N ARG A 122 -6.56 7.06 7.64
CA ARG A 122 -6.60 8.31 8.40
C ARG A 122 -5.53 9.31 7.95
N CYS A 123 -4.37 8.82 7.54
CA CYS A 123 -3.27 9.69 7.10
C CYS A 123 -3.49 10.25 5.70
N PHE A 124 -4.06 9.48 4.77
CA PHE A 124 -4.26 9.93 3.39
C PHE A 124 -5.59 10.64 3.16
N LEU A 125 -6.64 10.25 3.88
CA LEU A 125 -7.99 10.70 3.60
C LEU A 125 -8.17 12.23 3.65
N PRO A 126 -7.59 12.97 4.62
CA PRO A 126 -7.75 14.43 4.65
C PRO A 126 -7.30 15.13 3.36
N ALA A 127 -6.15 14.72 2.82
CA ALA A 127 -5.64 15.29 1.57
C ALA A 127 -6.53 14.91 0.38
N MET A 128 -7.03 13.68 0.35
CA MET A 128 -7.90 13.19 -0.72
C MET A 128 -9.25 13.92 -0.71
N VAL A 129 -9.83 14.12 0.47
CA VAL A 129 -11.09 14.88 0.62
C VAL A 129 -10.91 16.31 0.16
N LYS A 130 -9.80 16.94 0.56
CA LYS A 130 -9.50 18.34 0.19
C LYS A 130 -9.33 18.47 -1.32
N ALA A 131 -8.66 17.52 -1.97
CA ALA A 131 -8.40 17.56 -3.41
C ALA A 131 -9.68 17.37 -4.23
N ASN A 132 -10.67 16.69 -3.69
CA ASN A 132 -11.91 16.38 -4.38
C ASN A 132 -12.99 17.45 -4.19
N GLN A 133 -12.62 18.63 -3.78
CA GLN A 133 -13.54 19.73 -3.56
C GLN A 133 -14.04 20.38 -4.86
#